data_3ac47f906328135a2cdfa7b42fe64b2c
#
_entry.id   3ac47f906328135a2cdfa7b42fe64b2c
#
_cell.length_a   1.000
_cell.length_b   1.000
_cell.length_c   1.000
_cell.angle_alpha   90.00
_cell.angle_beta   90.00
_cell.angle_gamma   90.00
#
_symmetry.space_group_name_H-M   'P 1'
#
loop_
_entity.id
_entity.type
_entity.pdbx_description
1 polymer ?
#
loop_
_entity_poly.entity_id
_entity_poly.type
_entity_poly.pdbx_seq_one_letter_code
_entity_poly.pdbx_strand_id
1 'polypeptide(L)'
;MATILYLGDCSHGSSSTDRANALSRLGHTVIRCDPYKEFHKQLKSRWLGAIHFRSGYRLLDSRVTQWLRHVIPNEKPDIVWVNSGELFGPASLKILKRLGRPIVLYMNDDPMGKRDGRRFDSLVSALKFYDFCIVVRE
;
A
#
# COMPACT_ATOMS: atom_id res chain seq x y z
N MET A 1 18.32 -13.03 -5.55
CA MET A 1 18.08 -12.12 -4.40
C MET A 1 17.65 -10.77 -4.96
N ALA A 2 16.56 -10.19 -4.46
CA ALA A 2 16.04 -8.91 -4.93
C ALA A 2 15.83 -7.95 -3.75
N THR A 3 15.91 -6.65 -3.99
CA THR A 3 15.56 -5.61 -3.03
C THR A 3 14.09 -5.21 -3.25
N ILE A 4 13.26 -5.40 -2.24
CA ILE A 4 11.82 -5.17 -2.29
C ILE A 4 11.46 -3.96 -1.42
N LEU A 5 10.88 -2.92 -2.01
CA LEU A 5 10.22 -1.85 -1.27
C LEU A 5 8.82 -2.35 -0.89
N TYR A 6 8.63 -2.67 0.37
CA TYR A 6 7.36 -3.21 0.90
C TYR A 6 6.56 -2.11 1.58
N LEU A 7 5.40 -1.81 1.02
CA LEU A 7 4.46 -0.82 1.50
C LEU A 7 3.23 -1.52 2.10
N GLY A 8 3.13 -1.54 3.43
CA GLY A 8 2.02 -2.24 4.10
C GLY A 8 2.08 -2.10 5.62
N ASP A 9 1.08 -2.67 6.29
CA ASP A 9 1.03 -2.73 7.74
C ASP A 9 2.17 -3.61 8.27
N CYS A 10 3.07 -3.03 9.04
CA CYS A 10 4.20 -3.71 9.66
C CYS A 10 4.00 -3.95 11.17
N SER A 11 2.78 -3.82 11.67
CA SER A 11 2.47 -4.10 13.07
C SER A 11 2.63 -5.58 13.41
N HIS A 12 2.96 -5.86 14.66
CA HIS A 12 3.13 -7.22 15.14
C HIS A 12 1.82 -8.01 15.01
N GLY A 13 1.90 -9.22 14.45
CA GLY A 13 0.75 -10.12 14.27
C GLY A 13 -0.15 -9.80 13.06
N SER A 14 0.21 -8.80 12.24
CA SER A 14 -0.50 -8.58 10.99
C SER A 14 -0.10 -9.59 9.91
N SER A 15 -1.05 -10.03 9.10
CA SER A 15 -0.77 -10.90 7.95
C SER A 15 0.16 -10.24 6.93
N SER A 16 0.18 -8.91 6.89
CA SER A 16 1.12 -8.12 6.08
C SER A 16 2.55 -8.28 6.59
N THR A 17 2.77 -8.20 7.91
CA THR A 17 4.08 -8.44 8.52
C THR A 17 4.56 -9.86 8.25
N ASP A 18 3.70 -10.86 8.35
CA ASP A 18 4.06 -12.26 8.07
C ASP A 18 4.50 -12.45 6.62
N ARG A 19 3.86 -11.76 5.70
CA ARG A 19 4.23 -11.76 4.27
C ARG A 19 5.60 -11.13 4.04
N ALA A 20 5.85 -9.96 4.65
CA ALA A 20 7.16 -9.32 4.59
C ALA A 20 8.26 -10.20 5.19
N ASN A 21 7.97 -10.91 6.30
CA ASN A 21 8.88 -11.89 6.91
C ASN A 21 9.15 -13.07 5.97
N ALA A 22 8.11 -13.57 5.28
CA ALA A 22 8.26 -14.67 4.33
C ALA A 22 9.18 -14.28 3.16
N LEU A 23 9.02 -13.08 2.60
CA LEU A 23 9.91 -12.56 1.56
C LEU A 23 11.37 -12.47 2.05
N SER A 24 11.57 -12.03 3.29
CA SER A 24 12.92 -11.98 3.89
C SER A 24 13.52 -13.40 4.07
N ARG A 25 12.72 -14.39 4.50
CA ARG A 25 13.15 -15.79 4.63
C ARG A 25 13.52 -16.43 3.29
N LEU A 26 12.92 -15.96 2.19
CA LEU A 26 13.27 -16.37 0.83
C LEU A 26 14.57 -15.75 0.32
N GLY A 27 15.27 -14.98 1.14
CA GLY A 27 16.57 -14.39 0.80
C GLY A 27 16.50 -13.02 0.14
N HIS A 28 15.31 -12.37 0.12
CA HIS A 28 15.19 -11.01 -0.39
C HIS A 28 15.49 -9.96 0.67
N THR A 29 16.04 -8.82 0.26
CA THR A 29 16.16 -7.63 1.12
C THR A 29 14.83 -6.88 1.11
N VAL A 30 14.15 -6.79 2.25
CA VAL A 30 12.82 -6.15 2.36
C VAL A 30 12.93 -4.83 3.12
N ILE A 31 12.75 -3.72 2.40
CA ILE A 31 12.68 -2.37 2.94
C ILE A 31 11.22 -2.10 3.30
N ARG A 32 10.90 -2.07 4.59
CA ARG A 32 9.53 -1.97 5.10
C ARG A 32 9.16 -0.52 5.37
N CYS A 33 8.06 -0.06 4.78
CA CYS A 33 7.49 1.24 5.01
C CYS A 33 6.01 1.07 5.36
N ASP A 34 5.62 1.55 6.55
CA ASP A 34 4.29 1.36 7.12
C ASP A 34 3.47 2.65 7.07
N PRO A 35 2.55 2.79 6.10
CA PRO A 35 1.69 3.96 6.00
C PRO A 35 0.64 4.01 7.12
N TYR A 36 0.24 2.85 7.67
CA TYR A 36 -0.77 2.80 8.74
C TYR A 36 -0.21 3.33 10.06
N LYS A 37 1.07 3.10 10.32
CA LYS A 37 1.78 3.69 11.46
C LYS A 37 1.95 5.20 11.28
N GLU A 38 2.36 5.64 10.08
CA GLU A 38 2.55 7.06 9.77
C GLU A 38 1.25 7.85 9.91
N PHE A 39 0.16 7.35 9.35
CA PHE A 39 -1.15 8.01 9.38
C PHE A 39 -2.06 7.51 10.51
N HIS A 40 -1.48 6.92 11.56
CA HIS A 40 -2.22 6.34 12.67
C HIS A 40 -3.24 7.30 13.30
N LYS A 41 -2.87 8.57 13.52
CA LYS A 41 -3.76 9.58 14.12
C LYS A 41 -5.00 9.82 13.25
N GLN A 42 -4.82 9.90 11.92
CA GLN A 42 -5.90 10.13 10.97
C GLN A 42 -6.81 8.90 10.84
N LEU A 43 -6.21 7.70 10.83
CA LEU A 43 -6.94 6.44 10.62
C LEU A 43 -7.68 5.96 11.88
N LYS A 44 -7.11 6.16 13.07
CA LYS A 44 -7.69 5.71 14.35
C LYS A 44 -8.60 6.74 15.03
N SER A 45 -8.60 7.98 14.59
CA SER A 45 -9.58 8.98 15.06
C SER A 45 -11.00 8.56 14.68
N ARG A 46 -11.91 8.53 15.64
CA ARG A 46 -13.32 8.13 15.42
C ARG A 46 -13.99 8.92 14.30
N TRP A 47 -13.75 10.23 14.22
CA TRP A 47 -14.35 11.11 13.23
C TRP A 47 -13.54 11.13 11.92
N LEU A 48 -12.24 11.35 12.01
CA LEU A 48 -11.37 11.42 10.82
C LEU A 48 -11.28 10.04 10.12
N GLY A 49 -11.19 8.96 10.90
CA GLY A 49 -11.17 7.60 10.35
C GLY A 49 -12.44 7.28 9.57
N ALA A 50 -13.62 7.67 10.08
CA ALA A 50 -14.88 7.48 9.36
C ALA A 50 -14.96 8.31 8.07
N ILE A 51 -14.46 9.55 8.09
CA ILE A 51 -14.42 10.42 6.90
C ILE A 51 -13.48 9.83 5.86
N HIS A 52 -12.27 9.41 6.26
CA HIS A 52 -11.30 8.80 5.35
C HIS A 52 -11.81 7.48 4.75
N PHE A 53 -12.40 6.63 5.57
CA PHE A 53 -13.02 5.39 5.09
C PHE A 53 -14.12 5.65 4.06
N ARG A 54 -15.05 6.56 4.35
CA ARG A 54 -16.17 6.92 3.46
C ARG A 54 -15.74 7.62 2.19
N SER A 55 -14.63 8.37 2.23
CA SER A 55 -14.06 9.04 1.04
C SER A 55 -13.17 8.12 0.21
N GLY A 56 -13.03 6.84 0.59
CA GLY A 56 -12.12 5.88 -0.06
C GLY A 56 -10.67 6.33 0.03
N TYR A 57 -10.30 6.98 1.14
CA TYR A 57 -8.96 7.51 1.46
C TYR A 57 -8.43 8.57 0.46
N ARG A 58 -9.28 9.10 -0.42
CA ARG A 58 -8.89 10.14 -1.39
C ARG A 58 -8.29 11.38 -0.73
N LEU A 59 -8.79 11.76 0.44
CA LEU A 59 -8.31 12.93 1.19
C LEU A 59 -6.89 12.75 1.75
N LEU A 60 -6.40 11.50 1.84
CA LEU A 60 -5.04 11.21 2.29
C LEU A 60 -4.03 11.11 1.15
N ASP A 61 -4.47 10.99 -0.11
CA ASP A 61 -3.56 10.69 -1.23
C ASP A 61 -2.42 11.71 -1.37
N SER A 62 -2.67 13.00 -1.18
CA SER A 62 -1.62 14.03 -1.21
C SER A 62 -0.60 13.87 -0.10
N ARG A 63 -1.05 13.54 1.12
CA ARG A 63 -0.17 13.31 2.28
C ARG A 63 0.63 12.02 2.12
N VAL A 64 0.00 10.96 1.63
CA VAL A 64 0.68 9.69 1.31
C VAL A 64 1.72 9.91 0.22
N THR A 65 1.41 10.69 -0.80
CA THR A 65 2.34 11.07 -1.88
C THR A 65 3.56 11.81 -1.34
N GLN A 66 3.35 12.77 -0.43
CA GLN A 66 4.43 13.51 0.21
C GLN A 66 5.30 12.59 1.07
N TRP A 67 4.70 11.72 1.87
CA TRP A 67 5.39 10.73 2.69
C TRP A 67 6.23 9.76 1.84
N LEU A 68 5.68 9.25 0.72
CA LEU A 68 6.41 8.38 -0.19
C LEU A 68 7.72 9.01 -0.69
N ARG A 69 7.73 10.31 -0.98
CA ARG A 69 8.95 11.01 -1.42
C ARG A 69 10.07 10.99 -0.38
N HIS A 70 9.73 10.84 0.90
CA HIS A 70 10.71 10.77 2.00
C HIS A 70 11.15 9.34 2.31
N VAL A 71 10.27 8.35 2.13
CA VAL A 71 10.57 6.96 2.51
C VAL A 71 11.10 6.11 1.36
N ILE A 72 10.93 6.55 0.11
CA ILE A 72 11.53 5.86 -1.04
C ILE A 72 13.05 5.94 -0.89
N PRO A 73 13.77 4.80 -0.85
CA PRO A 73 15.21 4.79 -0.68
C PRO A 73 15.92 5.42 -1.89
N ASN A 74 17.09 5.99 -1.67
CA ASN A 74 17.95 6.52 -2.73
C ASN A 74 18.38 5.42 -3.72
N GLU A 75 18.63 4.21 -3.19
CA GLU A 75 18.88 3.02 -4.01
C GLU A 75 17.55 2.48 -4.53
N LYS A 76 17.44 2.37 -5.83
CA LYS A 76 16.21 1.87 -6.47
C LYS A 76 15.97 0.42 -6.08
N PRO A 77 14.78 0.08 -5.56
CA PRO A 77 14.40 -1.30 -5.34
C PRO A 77 14.27 -2.03 -6.69
N ASP A 78 14.33 -3.36 -6.66
CA ASP A 78 14.04 -4.18 -7.84
C ASP A 78 12.54 -4.33 -8.06
N ILE A 79 11.76 -4.34 -6.97
CA ILE A 79 10.31 -4.52 -6.98
C ILE A 79 9.69 -3.59 -5.93
N VAL A 80 8.53 -3.02 -6.24
CA VAL A 80 7.66 -2.34 -5.28
C VAL A 80 6.50 -3.28 -4.97
N TRP A 81 6.34 -3.64 -3.70
CA TRP A 81 5.25 -4.47 -3.22
C TRP A 81 4.28 -3.62 -2.39
N VAL A 82 3.05 -3.53 -2.83
CA VAL A 82 1.97 -2.84 -2.12
C VAL A 82 1.02 -3.87 -1.53
N ASN A 83 0.90 -3.89 -0.21
CA ASN A 83 -0.01 -4.78 0.49
C ASN A 83 -1.30 -4.03 0.85
N SER A 84 -2.44 -4.55 0.39
CA SER A 84 -3.81 -3.99 0.50
C SER A 84 -4.08 -2.75 -0.36
N GLY A 85 -3.18 -1.80 -0.48
CA GLY A 85 -3.21 -0.71 -1.45
C GLY A 85 -4.28 0.38 -1.24
N GLU A 86 -5.15 0.27 -0.23
CA GLU A 86 -6.29 1.18 -0.01
C GLU A 86 -5.89 2.65 0.23
N LEU A 87 -4.69 2.87 0.79
CA LEU A 87 -4.15 4.22 1.06
C LEU A 87 -3.44 4.84 -0.15
N PHE A 88 -3.21 4.08 -1.21
CA PHE A 88 -2.42 4.51 -2.37
C PHE A 88 -3.30 4.83 -3.57
N GLY A 89 -3.60 6.11 -3.75
CA GLY A 89 -4.35 6.61 -4.90
C GLY A 89 -3.47 6.84 -6.14
N PRO A 90 -4.07 7.39 -7.21
CA PRO A 90 -3.35 7.63 -8.47
C PRO A 90 -2.11 8.50 -8.34
N ALA A 91 -2.13 9.53 -7.48
CA ALA A 91 -0.97 10.41 -7.28
C ALA A 91 0.20 9.65 -6.64
N SER A 92 -0.08 8.81 -5.64
CA SER A 92 0.90 7.95 -4.99
C SER A 92 1.52 6.97 -5.96
N LEU A 93 0.70 6.29 -6.77
CA LEU A 93 1.18 5.33 -7.77
C LEU A 93 2.03 5.98 -8.87
N LYS A 94 1.71 7.20 -9.29
CA LYS A 94 2.54 7.95 -10.23
C LYS A 94 3.95 8.22 -9.70
N ILE A 95 4.08 8.45 -8.39
CA ILE A 95 5.41 8.60 -7.75
C ILE A 95 6.16 7.26 -7.80
N LEU A 96 5.51 6.16 -7.45
CA LEU A 96 6.12 4.83 -7.49
C LEU A 96 6.54 4.44 -8.92
N LYS A 97 5.73 4.76 -9.93
CA LYS A 97 6.06 4.51 -11.35
C LYS A 97 7.34 5.20 -11.81
N ARG A 98 7.70 6.33 -11.23
CA ARG A 98 8.97 7.04 -11.56
C ARG A 98 10.21 6.24 -11.20
N LEU A 99 10.09 5.22 -10.35
CA LEU A 99 11.19 4.30 -10.05
C LEU A 99 11.57 3.42 -11.25
N GLY A 100 10.67 3.25 -12.24
CA GLY A 100 10.87 2.39 -13.41
C GLY A 100 10.98 0.90 -13.02
N ARG A 101 10.31 0.49 -11.95
CA ARG A 101 10.33 -0.88 -11.42
C ARG A 101 8.93 -1.47 -11.39
N PRO A 102 8.79 -2.81 -11.50
CA PRO A 102 7.49 -3.47 -11.37
C PRO A 102 6.81 -3.14 -10.04
N ILE A 103 5.52 -2.83 -10.09
CA ILE A 103 4.69 -2.56 -8.92
C ILE A 103 3.67 -3.69 -8.80
N VAL A 104 3.75 -4.43 -7.69
CA VAL A 104 2.88 -5.55 -7.37
C VAL A 104 1.87 -5.14 -6.30
N LEU A 105 0.60 -5.35 -6.56
CA LEU A 105 -0.48 -5.26 -5.58
C LEU A 105 -0.80 -6.65 -5.05
N TYR A 106 -0.86 -6.80 -3.74
CA TYR A 106 -1.39 -7.98 -3.08
C TYR A 106 -2.62 -7.63 -2.25
N MET A 107 -3.74 -8.29 -2.52
CA MET A 107 -5.03 -8.06 -1.85
C MET A 107 -5.67 -9.34 -1.35
N ASN A 108 -6.19 -9.28 -0.12
CA ASN A 108 -7.05 -10.31 0.45
C ASN A 108 -8.54 -9.97 0.28
N ASP A 109 -8.87 -8.68 0.16
CA ASP A 109 -10.24 -8.19 0.07
C ASP A 109 -10.68 -8.04 -1.40
N ASP A 110 -11.99 -8.08 -1.63
CA ASP A 110 -12.58 -7.76 -2.94
C ASP A 110 -12.82 -6.25 -3.06
N PRO A 111 -11.97 -5.51 -3.81
CA PRO A 111 -12.10 -4.07 -3.92
C PRO A 111 -13.31 -3.65 -4.77
N MET A 112 -13.88 -4.57 -5.54
CA MET A 112 -15.07 -4.36 -6.38
C MET A 112 -16.36 -4.77 -5.69
N GLY A 113 -16.27 -5.45 -4.54
CA GLY A 113 -17.40 -5.87 -3.74
C GLY A 113 -18.14 -4.71 -3.11
N LYS A 114 -19.44 -4.88 -2.89
CA LYS A 114 -20.30 -3.85 -2.27
C LYS A 114 -20.17 -3.82 -0.74
N ARG A 115 -19.53 -4.81 -0.12
CA ARG A 115 -19.46 -4.99 1.33
C ARG A 115 -18.82 -3.81 2.05
N ASP A 116 -17.74 -3.30 1.50
CA ASP A 116 -16.93 -2.25 2.14
C ASP A 116 -17.21 -0.84 1.58
N GLY A 117 -18.31 -0.67 0.82
CA GLY A 117 -18.75 0.60 0.28
C GLY A 117 -17.70 1.26 -0.60
N ARG A 118 -17.29 2.49 -0.24
CA ARG A 118 -16.33 3.29 -1.00
C ARG A 118 -14.88 3.17 -0.52
N ARG A 119 -14.61 2.27 0.43
CA ARG A 119 -13.28 2.10 1.05
C ARG A 119 -12.15 2.02 0.03
N PHE A 120 -12.38 1.35 -1.08
CA PHE A 120 -11.34 1.08 -2.09
C PHE A 120 -11.34 2.05 -3.29
N ASP A 121 -12.09 3.17 -3.23
CA ASP A 121 -12.19 4.10 -4.36
C ASP A 121 -10.82 4.60 -4.85
N SER A 122 -9.90 4.95 -3.94
CA SER A 122 -8.54 5.37 -4.30
C SER A 122 -7.77 4.25 -4.99
N LEU A 123 -7.82 3.05 -4.44
CA LEU A 123 -7.19 1.86 -5.00
C LEU A 123 -7.73 1.54 -6.40
N VAL A 124 -9.06 1.49 -6.55
CA VAL A 124 -9.71 1.18 -7.84
C VAL A 124 -9.29 2.18 -8.91
N SER A 125 -9.24 3.47 -8.57
CA SER A 125 -8.76 4.52 -9.48
C SER A 125 -7.28 4.37 -9.84
N ALA A 126 -6.49 3.69 -9.02
CA ALA A 126 -5.05 3.49 -9.19
C ALA A 126 -4.68 2.13 -9.82
N LEU A 127 -5.62 1.20 -9.97
CA LEU A 127 -5.36 -0.17 -10.45
C LEU A 127 -4.56 -0.22 -11.75
N LYS A 128 -4.84 0.69 -12.68
CA LYS A 128 -4.14 0.78 -13.98
C LYS A 128 -2.64 1.08 -13.89
N PHE A 129 -2.14 1.49 -12.72
CA PHE A 129 -0.73 1.78 -12.52
C PHE A 129 0.06 0.59 -11.95
N TYR A 130 -0.63 -0.46 -11.49
CA TYR A 130 0.01 -1.70 -11.05
C TYR A 130 0.38 -2.56 -12.26
N ASP A 131 1.54 -3.21 -12.21
CA ASP A 131 1.98 -4.13 -13.24
C ASP A 131 1.42 -5.54 -12.98
N PHE A 132 1.26 -5.91 -11.72
CA PHE A 132 0.69 -7.19 -11.28
C PHE A 132 -0.28 -6.99 -10.12
N CYS A 133 -1.40 -7.70 -10.16
CA CYS A 133 -2.37 -7.75 -9.07
C CYS A 133 -2.57 -9.21 -8.63
N ILE A 134 -2.24 -9.49 -7.39
CA ILE A 134 -2.45 -10.79 -6.74
C ILE A 134 -3.67 -10.65 -5.84
N VAL A 135 -4.75 -11.31 -6.18
CA VAL A 135 -5.99 -11.33 -5.40
C VAL A 135 -6.20 -12.74 -4.87
N VAL A 136 -6.30 -12.86 -3.56
CA VAL A 136 -6.63 -14.12 -2.91
C VAL A 136 -8.14 -14.16 -2.71
N ARG A 137 -8.81 -15.10 -3.36
CA ARG A 137 -10.21 -15.42 -3.10
C ARG A 137 -10.27 -16.72 -2.32
N GLU A 138 -11.01 -16.70 -1.23
CA GLU A 138 -11.53 -17.93 -0.62
C GLU A 138 -12.77 -18.42 -1.37
#